data_e6ba96be99bd2cb932dba3f2763e177e
#
_entry.id   e6ba96be99bd2cb932dba3f2763e177e
#
_cell.length_a   1.000
_cell.length_b   1.000
_cell.length_c   1.000
_cell.angle_alpha   90.00
_cell.angle_beta   90.00
_cell.angle_gamma   90.00
#
_symmetry.space_group_name_H-M   'P 1'
#
loop_
_entity.id
_entity.type
_entity.pdbx_description
1 polymer ?
#
loop_
_entity_poly.entity_id
_entity_poly.type
_entity_poly.pdbx_seq_one_letter_code
_entity_poly.pdbx_strand_id
1 'polypeptide(L)'
;MAKGVGHGVRGLGGGDDDDKVVPPHRRDGLGLILIGVAIVFVGAVWFGAAGPIGHWIDTGIRTVVGTPGALLPLLLGGWGVLVMAREPRPDVHSRWLVGTTVAALGVLGLWHLGSGSPTDPDGVRSGAGVLGRIVGGTLEAGLSVFVAVPLLVLLVAFGILVMVGRPAREIPGIVRGFF
;
A
#
# COMPACT_ATOMS: atom_id res chain seq x y z
N MET A 1 58.54 -30.08 35.30
CA MET A 1 57.54 -29.25 36.00
C MET A 1 57.41 -27.95 35.29
N ALA A 2 56.35 -27.75 34.50
CA ALA A 2 55.81 -26.44 34.12
C ALA A 2 54.46 -26.68 33.47
N LYS A 3 53.40 -26.49 34.21
CA LYS A 3 52.01 -26.47 33.78
C LYS A 3 51.69 -25.06 33.24
N GLY A 4 51.20 -24.98 32.03
CA GLY A 4 49.94 -24.42 31.60
C GLY A 4 49.78 -22.92 31.72
N VAL A 5 49.76 -22.23 30.60
CA VAL A 5 48.96 -21.00 30.43
C VAL A 5 48.39 -21.08 29.01
N GLY A 6 47.15 -21.50 28.93
CA GLY A 6 46.41 -21.59 27.68
C GLY A 6 44.94 -21.27 27.95
N HIS A 7 44.67 -20.12 28.55
CA HIS A 7 43.30 -19.61 28.68
C HIS A 7 43.29 -18.14 28.24
N GLY A 8 42.67 -17.87 27.14
CA GLY A 8 42.35 -16.50 26.83
C GLY A 8 42.48 -16.11 25.37
N VAL A 9 41.76 -16.72 24.42
CA VAL A 9 41.29 -16.05 23.21
C VAL A 9 40.10 -16.84 22.62
N ARG A 10 38.99 -16.84 23.32
CA ARG A 10 37.69 -17.26 22.79
C ARG A 10 36.63 -16.26 23.26
N GLY A 11 36.63 -15.10 22.62
CA GLY A 11 35.70 -14.04 23.01
C GLY A 11 35.62 -12.88 22.06
N LEU A 12 36.04 -13.06 20.81
CA LEU A 12 35.92 -12.01 19.78
C LEU A 12 35.33 -12.60 18.52
N GLY A 13 34.08 -13.03 18.57
CA GLY A 13 33.39 -13.61 17.41
C GLY A 13 31.89 -13.84 17.68
N GLY A 14 31.33 -13.16 18.65
CA GLY A 14 29.90 -13.05 18.79
C GLY A 14 29.47 -11.87 17.95
N GLY A 15 29.18 -12.05 16.67
CA GLY A 15 28.35 -11.14 15.92
C GLY A 15 26.99 -11.18 16.57
N ASP A 16 26.67 -10.19 17.38
CA ASP A 16 25.32 -9.85 17.73
C ASP A 16 24.60 -9.47 16.42
N ASP A 17 24.00 -10.46 15.78
CA ASP A 17 22.79 -10.25 15.00
C ASP A 17 21.73 -9.78 16.00
N ASP A 18 21.90 -8.55 16.47
CA ASP A 18 20.84 -7.82 17.10
C ASP A 18 19.70 -7.77 16.09
N ASP A 19 18.82 -8.75 16.17
CA ASP A 19 17.44 -8.64 15.72
C ASP A 19 16.96 -7.30 16.26
N LYS A 20 16.93 -6.30 15.37
CA LYS A 20 16.48 -4.95 15.69
C LYS A 20 14.98 -5.01 15.96
N VAL A 21 14.64 -5.59 17.09
CA VAL A 21 13.29 -5.50 17.66
C VAL A 21 13.08 -4.03 17.95
N VAL A 22 12.37 -3.37 17.07
CA VAL A 22 12.01 -1.95 17.23
C VAL A 22 11.28 -1.83 18.57
N PRO A 23 11.83 -1.08 19.55
CA PRO A 23 11.24 -0.99 20.87
C PRO A 23 9.78 -0.55 20.78
N PRO A 24 8.88 -1.08 21.63
CA PRO A 24 7.43 -0.86 21.54
C PRO A 24 7.06 0.61 21.47
N HIS A 25 7.75 1.49 22.19
CA HIS A 25 7.51 2.94 22.17
C HIS A 25 7.74 3.61 20.80
N ARG A 26 8.64 3.09 19.96
CA ARG A 26 8.84 3.64 18.60
C ARG A 26 7.68 3.29 17.67
N ARG A 27 6.98 2.20 17.91
CA ARG A 27 5.83 1.74 17.12
C ARG A 27 4.58 2.50 17.45
N ASP A 28 4.32 2.69 18.74
CA ASP A 28 3.19 3.51 19.18
C ASP A 28 3.37 4.94 18.67
N GLY A 29 4.60 5.47 18.68
CA GLY A 29 4.93 6.75 18.10
C GLY A 29 4.68 6.80 16.58
N LEU A 30 5.09 5.79 15.82
CA LEU A 30 4.81 5.72 14.37
C LEU A 30 3.31 5.59 14.08
N GLY A 31 2.59 4.78 14.84
CA GLY A 31 1.14 4.65 14.72
C GLY A 31 0.42 5.97 14.99
N LEU A 32 0.82 6.67 16.06
CA LEU A 32 0.27 7.99 16.39
C LEU A 32 0.58 9.05 15.31
N ILE A 33 1.79 9.05 14.75
CA ILE A 33 2.14 9.94 13.64
C ILE A 33 1.25 9.66 12.42
N LEU A 34 1.05 8.39 12.06
CA LEU A 34 0.19 8.01 10.94
C LEU A 34 -1.27 8.43 11.17
N ILE A 35 -1.79 8.25 12.38
CA ILE A 35 -3.12 8.73 12.76
C ILE A 35 -3.19 10.26 12.70
N GLY A 36 -2.19 10.96 13.21
CA GLY A 36 -2.10 12.43 13.14
C GLY A 36 -2.09 12.91 11.69
N VAL A 37 -1.29 12.30 10.82
CA VAL A 37 -1.28 12.58 9.38
C VAL A 37 -2.64 12.27 8.76
N ALA A 38 -3.28 11.16 9.12
CA ALA A 38 -4.61 10.80 8.63
C ALA A 38 -5.65 11.88 8.99
N ILE A 39 -5.61 12.42 10.22
CA ILE A 39 -6.50 13.51 10.66
C ILE A 39 -6.28 14.77 9.81
N VAL A 40 -5.03 15.15 9.55
CA VAL A 40 -4.70 16.29 8.67
C VAL A 40 -5.25 16.05 7.26
N PHE A 41 -5.11 14.84 6.73
CA PHE A 41 -5.64 14.47 5.41
C PHE A 41 -7.18 14.47 5.37
N VAL A 42 -7.85 14.04 6.46
CA VAL A 42 -9.32 14.17 6.59
C VAL A 42 -9.70 15.65 6.50
N GLY A 43 -9.03 16.51 7.28
CA GLY A 43 -9.28 17.94 7.27
C GLY A 43 -9.05 18.58 5.90
N ALA A 44 -7.98 18.17 5.20
CA ALA A 44 -7.63 18.69 3.87
C ALA A 44 -8.59 18.23 2.78
N VAL A 45 -8.84 16.92 2.70
CA VAL A 45 -9.53 16.27 1.56
C VAL A 45 -11.05 16.33 1.70
N TRP A 46 -11.59 16.19 2.93
CA TRP A 46 -13.04 16.10 3.15
C TRP A 46 -13.66 17.42 3.56
N PHE A 47 -12.94 18.22 4.34
CA PHE A 47 -13.48 19.44 4.90
C PHE A 47 -12.90 20.71 4.26
N GLY A 48 -11.80 20.61 3.49
CA GLY A 48 -11.11 21.79 2.98
C GLY A 48 -10.58 22.71 4.07
N ALA A 49 -10.49 22.21 5.32
CA ALA A 49 -10.26 23.01 6.52
C ALA A 49 -8.79 23.22 6.86
N ALA A 50 -7.86 22.58 6.16
CA ALA A 50 -6.43 22.65 6.46
C ALA A 50 -5.71 23.87 5.83
N GLY A 51 -6.45 24.91 5.46
CA GLY A 51 -5.91 26.16 4.92
C GLY A 51 -5.09 25.97 3.61
N PRO A 52 -4.11 26.85 3.34
CA PRO A 52 -3.31 26.76 2.12
C PRO A 52 -2.57 25.43 1.97
N ILE A 53 -2.05 24.88 3.08
CA ILE A 53 -1.34 23.59 3.08
C ILE A 53 -2.30 22.45 2.69
N GLY A 54 -3.52 22.45 3.23
CA GLY A 54 -4.53 21.47 2.90
C GLY A 54 -4.93 21.49 1.42
N HIS A 55 -5.02 22.69 0.84
CA HIS A 55 -5.29 22.83 -0.59
C HIS A 55 -4.17 22.23 -1.45
N TRP A 56 -2.91 22.42 -1.10
CA TRP A 56 -1.79 21.78 -1.79
C TRP A 56 -1.82 20.26 -1.66
N ILE A 57 -2.13 19.74 -0.47
CA ILE A 57 -2.27 18.31 -0.22
C ILE A 57 -3.42 17.73 -1.05
N ASP A 58 -4.61 18.33 -1.02
CA ASP A 58 -5.77 17.87 -1.77
C ASP A 58 -5.50 17.89 -3.28
N THR A 59 -4.92 18.99 -3.79
CA THR A 59 -4.53 19.13 -5.20
C THR A 59 -3.51 18.06 -5.60
N GLY A 60 -2.51 17.81 -4.76
CA GLY A 60 -1.51 16.76 -5.00
C GLY A 60 -2.14 15.37 -5.06
N ILE A 61 -2.98 15.02 -4.09
CA ILE A 61 -3.68 13.73 -4.03
C ILE A 61 -4.60 13.56 -5.25
N ARG A 62 -5.41 14.56 -5.57
CA ARG A 62 -6.31 14.50 -6.73
C ARG A 62 -5.56 14.42 -8.06
N THR A 63 -4.40 15.06 -8.15
CA THR A 63 -3.57 14.95 -9.36
C THR A 63 -3.01 13.54 -9.52
N VAL A 64 -2.53 12.91 -8.45
CA VAL A 64 -1.86 11.61 -8.51
C VAL A 64 -2.87 10.45 -8.57
N VAL A 65 -3.84 10.45 -7.67
CA VAL A 65 -4.76 9.32 -7.42
C VAL A 65 -6.21 9.65 -7.86
N GLY A 66 -6.54 10.93 -8.03
CA GLY A 66 -7.88 11.37 -8.38
C GLY A 66 -8.88 11.26 -7.23
N THR A 67 -10.15 11.06 -7.59
CA THR A 67 -11.27 10.90 -6.63
C THR A 67 -11.06 9.74 -5.65
N PRO A 68 -10.52 8.56 -6.02
CA PRO A 68 -10.18 7.51 -5.07
C PRO A 68 -9.22 7.95 -3.95
N GLY A 69 -8.47 9.04 -4.16
CA GLY A 69 -7.62 9.64 -3.13
C GLY A 69 -8.37 10.09 -1.87
N ALA A 70 -9.68 10.29 -1.96
CA ALA A 70 -10.53 10.55 -0.79
C ALA A 70 -10.54 9.40 0.24
N LEU A 71 -10.14 8.19 -0.16
CA LEU A 71 -9.99 7.04 0.74
C LEU A 71 -8.64 7.00 1.46
N LEU A 72 -7.64 7.78 1.00
CA LEU A 72 -6.29 7.78 1.59
C LEU A 72 -6.29 8.07 3.10
N PRO A 73 -7.06 9.04 3.62
CA PRO A 73 -7.11 9.28 5.07
C PRO A 73 -7.53 8.05 5.86
N LEU A 74 -8.54 7.32 5.36
CA LEU A 74 -9.02 6.08 6.00
C LEU A 74 -7.97 4.97 5.95
N LEU A 75 -7.28 4.83 4.82
CA LEU A 75 -6.22 3.85 4.65
C LEU A 75 -5.04 4.15 5.58
N LEU A 76 -4.63 5.42 5.68
CA LEU A 76 -3.56 5.86 6.58
C LEU A 76 -3.93 5.67 8.05
N GLY A 77 -5.14 6.06 8.44
CA GLY A 77 -5.64 5.88 9.80
C GLY A 77 -5.76 4.41 10.18
N GLY A 78 -6.35 3.59 9.31
CA GLY A 78 -6.44 2.14 9.49
C GLY A 78 -5.05 1.48 9.57
N TRP A 79 -4.11 1.92 8.74
CA TRP A 79 -2.72 1.45 8.82
C TRP A 79 -2.06 1.85 10.13
N GLY A 80 -2.25 3.09 10.61
CA GLY A 80 -1.74 3.55 11.89
C GLY A 80 -2.21 2.68 13.05
N VAL A 81 -3.51 2.36 13.09
CA VAL A 81 -4.10 1.45 14.09
C VAL A 81 -3.52 0.03 13.95
N LEU A 82 -3.37 -0.47 12.73
CA LEU A 82 -2.78 -1.79 12.48
C LEU A 82 -1.33 -1.91 12.95
N VAL A 83 -0.52 -0.85 12.74
CA VAL A 83 0.87 -0.80 13.21
C VAL A 83 0.95 -0.87 14.73
N MET A 84 0.00 -0.24 15.43
CA MET A 84 -0.07 -0.31 16.89
C MET A 84 -0.59 -1.67 17.40
N ALA A 85 -1.57 -2.25 16.68
CA ALA A 85 -2.26 -3.46 17.13
C ALA A 85 -1.56 -4.79 16.80
N ARG A 86 -0.61 -4.81 15.84
CA ARG A 86 0.01 -6.05 15.35
C ARG A 86 1.52 -6.08 15.56
N GLU A 87 2.03 -7.24 15.98
CA GLU A 87 3.47 -7.50 15.99
C GLU A 87 4.01 -7.63 14.55
N PRO A 88 5.23 -7.11 14.28
CA PRO A 88 5.81 -7.18 12.95
C PRO A 88 6.20 -8.61 12.61
N ARG A 89 5.70 -9.06 11.48
CA ARG A 89 6.24 -10.24 10.78
C ARG A 89 6.89 -9.73 9.50
N PRO A 90 8.24 -9.64 9.44
CA PRO A 90 8.96 -9.04 8.32
C PRO A 90 8.60 -9.69 6.97
N ASP A 91 8.39 -11.00 6.96
CA ASP A 91 8.06 -11.77 5.75
C ASP A 91 6.68 -11.44 5.16
N VAL A 92 5.76 -10.94 5.98
CA VAL A 92 4.40 -10.58 5.55
C VAL A 92 4.36 -9.16 4.99
N HIS A 93 5.27 -8.27 5.44
CA HIS A 93 5.25 -6.86 5.10
C HIS A 93 5.55 -6.59 3.62
N SER A 94 6.57 -7.25 3.06
CA SER A 94 6.96 -7.07 1.66
C SER A 94 5.87 -7.55 0.70
N ARG A 95 5.26 -8.69 0.98
CA ARG A 95 4.16 -9.26 0.18
C ARG A 95 2.91 -8.37 0.24
N TRP A 96 2.61 -7.84 1.41
CA TRP A 96 1.48 -6.94 1.62
C TRP A 96 1.66 -5.63 0.85
N LEU A 97 2.85 -5.03 0.90
CA LEU A 97 3.17 -3.82 0.15
C LEU A 97 3.03 -4.04 -1.36
N VAL A 98 3.66 -5.09 -1.88
CA VAL A 98 3.60 -5.39 -3.33
C VAL A 98 2.16 -5.68 -3.75
N GLY A 99 1.45 -6.55 -3.02
CA GLY A 99 0.08 -6.91 -3.34
C GLY A 99 -0.88 -5.71 -3.30
N THR A 100 -0.76 -4.86 -2.27
CA THR A 100 -1.57 -3.63 -2.16
C THR A 100 -1.27 -2.65 -3.28
N THR A 101 0.00 -2.44 -3.64
CA THR A 101 0.39 -1.55 -4.73
C THR A 101 -0.16 -2.04 -6.06
N VAL A 102 -0.03 -3.32 -6.36
CA VAL A 102 -0.54 -3.92 -7.60
C VAL A 102 -2.07 -3.84 -7.66
N ALA A 103 -2.76 -4.19 -6.57
CA ALA A 103 -4.21 -4.09 -6.49
C ALA A 103 -4.69 -2.64 -6.65
N ALA A 104 -4.03 -1.68 -5.98
CA ALA A 104 -4.36 -0.26 -6.08
C ALA A 104 -4.22 0.26 -7.52
N LEU A 105 -3.12 -0.08 -8.20
CA LEU A 105 -2.92 0.29 -9.60
C LEU A 105 -4.00 -0.30 -10.51
N GLY A 106 -4.40 -1.55 -10.29
CA GLY A 106 -5.50 -2.17 -11.02
C GLY A 106 -6.83 -1.46 -10.78
N VAL A 107 -7.15 -1.13 -9.52
CA VAL A 107 -8.37 -0.38 -9.16
C VAL A 107 -8.36 1.02 -9.78
N LEU A 108 -7.24 1.74 -9.73
CA LEU A 108 -7.11 3.07 -10.33
C LEU A 108 -7.28 3.01 -11.85
N GLY A 109 -6.71 1.98 -12.50
CA GLY A 109 -6.90 1.74 -13.93
C GLY A 109 -8.36 1.50 -14.29
N LEU A 110 -9.05 0.64 -13.54
CA LEU A 110 -10.48 0.38 -13.72
C LEU A 110 -11.32 1.64 -13.50
N TRP A 111 -11.00 2.43 -12.47
CA TRP A 111 -11.69 3.68 -12.20
C TRP A 111 -11.53 4.67 -13.33
N HIS A 112 -10.31 4.76 -13.92
CA HIS A 112 -10.05 5.62 -15.07
C HIS A 112 -10.94 5.25 -16.27
N LEU A 113 -10.98 3.97 -16.60
CA LEU A 113 -11.85 3.48 -17.70
C LEU A 113 -13.35 3.69 -17.39
N GLY A 114 -13.76 3.43 -16.13
CA GLY A 114 -15.13 3.66 -15.66
C GLY A 114 -15.55 5.13 -15.66
N SER A 115 -14.59 6.05 -15.55
CA SER A 115 -14.83 7.50 -15.63
C SER A 115 -14.88 8.03 -17.06
N GLY A 116 -14.84 7.16 -18.07
CA GLY A 116 -14.87 7.53 -19.48
C GLY A 116 -13.52 7.97 -20.05
N SER A 117 -12.42 7.50 -19.45
CA SER A 117 -11.05 7.74 -19.94
C SER A 117 -10.73 9.22 -20.21
N PRO A 118 -10.93 10.12 -19.24
CA PRO A 118 -10.72 11.54 -19.45
C PRO A 118 -9.25 11.85 -19.79
N THR A 119 -9.04 12.72 -20.77
CA THR A 119 -7.70 13.13 -21.21
C THR A 119 -7.33 14.54 -20.77
N ASP A 120 -8.32 15.36 -20.45
CA ASP A 120 -8.15 16.72 -19.94
C ASP A 120 -7.69 16.73 -18.48
N PRO A 121 -6.93 17.74 -18.03
CA PRO A 121 -6.37 17.78 -16.69
C PRO A 121 -7.41 17.71 -15.56
N ASP A 122 -8.56 18.35 -15.74
CA ASP A 122 -9.62 18.40 -14.74
C ASP A 122 -10.39 17.08 -14.68
N GLY A 123 -10.67 16.46 -15.82
CA GLY A 123 -11.25 15.13 -15.91
C GLY A 123 -10.31 14.05 -15.31
N VAL A 124 -9.01 14.15 -15.52
CA VAL A 124 -8.04 13.25 -14.90
C VAL A 124 -8.04 13.39 -13.37
N ARG A 125 -8.12 14.60 -12.83
CA ARG A 125 -8.19 14.86 -11.38
C ARG A 125 -9.49 14.38 -10.74
N SER A 126 -10.60 14.54 -11.45
CA SER A 126 -11.93 14.04 -11.02
C SER A 126 -12.11 12.55 -11.26
N GLY A 127 -11.31 11.95 -12.12
CA GLY A 127 -11.25 10.51 -12.36
C GLY A 127 -10.28 9.80 -11.40
N ALA A 128 -9.35 9.04 -11.94
CA ALA A 128 -8.38 8.23 -11.22
C ALA A 128 -6.97 8.86 -11.12
N GLY A 129 -6.83 10.14 -11.41
CA GLY A 129 -5.57 10.84 -11.41
C GLY A 129 -4.59 10.34 -12.48
N VAL A 130 -3.35 10.81 -12.39
CA VAL A 130 -2.28 10.46 -13.33
C VAL A 130 -1.97 8.96 -13.28
N LEU A 131 -2.00 8.33 -12.10
CA LEU A 131 -1.72 6.90 -11.98
C LEU A 131 -2.78 6.05 -12.70
N GLY A 132 -4.05 6.37 -12.52
CA GLY A 132 -5.13 5.67 -13.23
C GLY A 132 -5.05 5.86 -14.75
N ARG A 133 -4.71 7.07 -15.20
CA ARG A 133 -4.48 7.35 -16.62
C ARG A 133 -3.29 6.59 -17.19
N ILE A 134 -2.18 6.51 -16.47
CA ILE A 134 -1.01 5.73 -16.93
C ILE A 134 -1.37 4.25 -17.06
N VAL A 135 -2.02 3.67 -16.06
CA VAL A 135 -2.33 2.24 -16.08
C VAL A 135 -3.51 1.93 -17.00
N GLY A 136 -4.67 2.59 -16.79
CA GLY A 136 -5.89 2.34 -17.55
C GLY A 136 -5.78 2.85 -18.98
N GLY A 137 -5.35 4.10 -19.16
CA GLY A 137 -5.26 4.73 -20.48
C GLY A 137 -4.23 4.08 -21.42
N THR A 138 -3.07 3.64 -20.89
CA THR A 138 -2.07 2.92 -21.69
C THR A 138 -2.62 1.57 -22.17
N LEU A 139 -3.32 0.85 -21.28
CA LEU A 139 -3.94 -0.44 -21.64
C LEU A 139 -5.07 -0.25 -22.65
N GLU A 140 -5.91 0.77 -22.47
CA GLU A 140 -6.98 1.10 -23.41
C GLU A 140 -6.43 1.46 -24.79
N ALA A 141 -5.40 2.31 -24.84
CA ALA A 141 -4.79 2.72 -26.11
C ALA A 141 -4.13 1.56 -26.86
N GLY A 142 -3.58 0.57 -26.12
CA GLY A 142 -2.92 -0.58 -26.72
C GLY A 142 -3.84 -1.76 -27.05
N LEU A 143 -4.88 -1.99 -26.27
CA LEU A 143 -5.65 -3.25 -26.27
C LEU A 143 -7.16 -3.07 -26.40
N SER A 144 -7.68 -1.85 -26.48
CA SER A 144 -9.09 -1.49 -26.33
C SER A 144 -9.68 -1.78 -24.92
N VAL A 145 -10.79 -1.09 -24.61
CA VAL A 145 -11.49 -1.20 -23.31
C VAL A 145 -11.90 -2.64 -22.99
N PHE A 146 -12.38 -3.38 -24.00
CA PHE A 146 -12.87 -4.77 -23.80
C PHE A 146 -11.79 -5.74 -23.33
N VAL A 147 -10.54 -5.50 -23.67
CA VAL A 147 -9.39 -6.31 -23.22
C VAL A 147 -8.74 -5.69 -21.98
N ALA A 148 -8.68 -4.37 -21.90
CA ALA A 148 -8.09 -3.66 -20.78
C ALA A 148 -8.84 -3.95 -19.46
N VAL A 149 -10.18 -3.95 -19.46
CA VAL A 149 -10.99 -4.19 -18.26
C VAL A 149 -10.73 -5.57 -17.64
N PRO A 150 -10.86 -6.71 -18.35
CA PRO A 150 -10.56 -8.02 -17.76
C PRO A 150 -9.10 -8.15 -17.32
N LEU A 151 -8.16 -7.53 -18.03
CA LEU A 151 -6.76 -7.55 -17.63
C LEU A 151 -6.52 -6.79 -16.32
N LEU A 152 -7.16 -5.64 -16.13
CA LEU A 152 -7.11 -4.87 -14.89
C LEU A 152 -7.80 -5.62 -13.73
N VAL A 153 -8.91 -6.30 -13.99
CA VAL A 153 -9.57 -7.16 -13.00
C VAL A 153 -8.63 -8.30 -12.57
N LEU A 154 -7.94 -8.93 -13.52
CA LEU A 154 -6.92 -9.95 -13.20
C LEU A 154 -5.76 -9.35 -12.41
N LEU A 155 -5.34 -8.11 -12.71
CA LEU A 155 -4.30 -7.41 -11.96
C LEU A 155 -4.73 -7.17 -10.51
N VAL A 156 -5.97 -6.73 -10.27
CA VAL A 156 -6.54 -6.58 -8.91
C VAL A 156 -6.58 -7.94 -8.20
N ALA A 157 -7.10 -8.97 -8.86
CA ALA A 157 -7.17 -10.31 -8.30
C ALA A 157 -5.78 -10.86 -7.95
N PHE A 158 -4.79 -10.64 -8.81
CA PHE A 158 -3.40 -10.99 -8.56
C PHE A 158 -2.82 -10.24 -7.36
N GLY A 159 -3.05 -8.92 -7.25
CA GLY A 159 -2.62 -8.13 -6.10
C GLY A 159 -3.20 -8.65 -4.78
N ILE A 160 -4.50 -8.97 -4.76
CA ILE A 160 -5.17 -9.57 -3.60
C ILE A 160 -4.56 -10.95 -3.28
N LEU A 161 -4.30 -11.76 -4.29
CA LEU A 161 -3.69 -13.08 -4.12
C LEU A 161 -2.30 -13.00 -3.49
N VAL A 162 -1.49 -12.04 -3.93
CA VAL A 162 -0.17 -11.76 -3.34
C VAL A 162 -0.31 -11.34 -1.88
N MET A 163 -1.29 -10.49 -1.53
CA MET A 163 -1.55 -10.08 -0.15
C MET A 163 -1.92 -11.27 0.75
N VAL A 164 -2.82 -12.15 0.28
CA VAL A 164 -3.30 -13.30 1.04
C VAL A 164 -2.19 -14.35 1.22
N GLY A 165 -1.18 -14.34 0.34
CA GLY A 165 -0.04 -15.26 0.43
C GLY A 165 -0.37 -16.72 0.19
N ARG A 166 -1.55 -17.03 -0.35
CA ARG A 166 -1.96 -18.38 -0.72
C ARG A 166 -1.70 -18.64 -2.20
N PRO A 167 -1.18 -19.80 -2.57
CA PRO A 167 -1.00 -20.15 -3.97
C PRO A 167 -2.38 -20.27 -4.65
N ALA A 168 -2.47 -19.80 -5.89
CA ALA A 168 -3.70 -19.81 -6.70
C ALA A 168 -4.35 -21.21 -6.84
N ARG A 169 -3.61 -22.27 -6.53
CA ARG A 169 -4.07 -23.67 -6.58
C ARG A 169 -5.14 -24.00 -5.54
N GLU A 170 -5.27 -23.21 -4.47
CA GLU A 170 -6.26 -23.43 -3.40
C GLU A 170 -7.60 -22.72 -3.64
N ILE A 171 -7.68 -21.81 -4.63
CA ILE A 171 -8.89 -21.06 -4.96
C ILE A 171 -10.08 -21.96 -5.36
N PRO A 172 -9.89 -23.06 -6.14
CA PRO A 172 -11.02 -23.93 -6.51
C PRO A 172 -11.75 -24.55 -5.31
N GLY A 173 -11.03 -24.77 -4.20
CA GLY A 173 -11.63 -25.33 -2.97
C GLY A 173 -12.54 -24.36 -2.22
N ILE A 174 -12.22 -23.05 -2.26
CA ILE A 174 -13.00 -22.01 -1.57
C ILE A 174 -14.31 -21.74 -2.33
N VAL A 175 -14.28 -21.72 -3.64
CA VAL A 175 -15.48 -21.51 -4.49
C VAL A 175 -16.44 -22.68 -4.40
N ARG A 176 -15.95 -23.91 -4.26
CA ARG A 176 -16.81 -25.12 -4.07
C ARG A 176 -17.45 -25.20 -2.70
N GLY A 177 -16.91 -24.52 -1.68
CA GLY A 177 -17.49 -24.48 -0.33
C GLY A 177 -18.61 -23.43 -0.17
N PHE A 178 -18.85 -22.58 -1.18
CA PHE A 178 -19.90 -21.55 -1.16
C PHE A 178 -21.16 -21.92 -1.95
N PHE A 179 -21.14 -23.05 -2.62
CA PHE A 179 -22.27 -23.67 -3.32
C PHE A 179 -22.57 -25.06 -2.72
#